data_5a31b18dcba402a412ec894600683c49
#
_entry.id   5a31b18dcba402a412ec894600683c49
#
_cell.length_a   1.000
_cell.length_b   1.000
_cell.length_c   1.000
_cell.angle_alpha   90.00
_cell.angle_beta   90.00
_cell.angle_gamma   90.00
#
_symmetry.space_group_name_H-M   'P 1'
#
loop_
_entity.id
_entity.type
_entity.pdbx_description
1 polymer ?
#
loop_
_entity_poly.entity_id
_entity_poly.type
_entity_poly.pdbx_seq_one_letter_code
_entity_poly.pdbx_strand_id
1 'polypeptide(L)'
;MILADKIIDLRKKAGLSQEELAEKLGVSRQSVSKWEGAQSTPDLNRILQLSQVFGVSTDYLLKEEIETAAEAPTEAAPEETEPPLRHVSMEEANKFLELNRKRALMVPAGVAVIILSVIAPILSDSLNCKSDTFAVIIMLLMIASSVGVFIVSGMMMDPYDYLIKEGIDTEYGVSGMVKEKQTKFRPVSIRNTVIGVILCILAFLPPIIADNFDSASAAVRSVPALMFIMIACGVFLFVHTGITNGGYEKLLEEGGFTREEKENRSDKKLGLIIGFYWTVITAGYLLFSFISGRWDISWVVWPVAGVMCGAISILYKLIKNDLSCK
;
A
#
# COMPACT_ATOMS: atom_id res chain seq x y z
N MET A 1 -13.67 44.34 3.98
CA MET A 1 -12.75 45.40 3.49
C MET A 1 -12.28 45.03 2.09
N ILE A 2 -12.53 45.88 1.07
CA ILE A 2 -12.15 45.57 -0.32
C ILE A 2 -10.62 45.72 -0.53
N LEU A 3 -10.07 45.10 -1.56
CA LEU A 3 -8.64 45.10 -1.88
C LEU A 3 -8.05 46.54 -1.91
N ALA A 4 -8.78 47.49 -2.50
CA ALA A 4 -8.36 48.89 -2.59
C ALA A 4 -8.11 49.51 -1.19
N ASP A 5 -9.06 49.31 -0.27
CA ASP A 5 -8.93 49.82 1.12
C ASP A 5 -7.75 49.19 1.84
N LYS A 6 -7.49 47.87 1.62
CA LYS A 6 -6.35 47.16 2.21
C LYS A 6 -5.02 47.70 1.70
N ILE A 7 -4.92 48.00 0.40
CA ILE A 7 -3.70 48.57 -0.20
C ILE A 7 -3.44 49.96 0.43
N ILE A 8 -4.48 50.78 0.59
CA ILE A 8 -4.36 52.14 1.20
C ILE A 8 -3.88 52.01 2.65
N ASP A 9 -4.52 51.12 3.43
CA ASP A 9 -4.22 50.97 4.86
C ASP A 9 -2.78 50.41 5.07
N LEU A 10 -2.40 49.37 4.32
CA LEU A 10 -1.05 48.79 4.38
C LEU A 10 0.03 49.79 3.97
N ARG A 11 -0.20 50.51 2.88
CA ARG A 11 0.74 51.56 2.43
C ARG A 11 0.93 52.66 3.49
N LYS A 12 -0.17 53.13 4.08
CA LYS A 12 -0.12 54.14 5.17
C LYS A 12 0.58 53.61 6.42
N LYS A 13 0.32 52.37 6.79
CA LYS A 13 1.01 51.69 7.93
C LYS A 13 2.50 51.55 7.67
N ALA A 14 2.89 51.26 6.42
CA ALA A 14 4.29 51.17 6.00
C ALA A 14 4.97 52.56 5.82
N GLY A 15 4.24 53.65 5.99
CA GLY A 15 4.76 55.02 5.83
C GLY A 15 5.12 55.41 4.41
N LEU A 16 4.62 54.69 3.41
CA LEU A 16 4.97 54.86 2.00
C LEU A 16 4.02 55.86 1.30
N SER A 17 4.58 56.70 0.44
CA SER A 17 3.81 57.45 -0.57
C SER A 17 3.35 56.55 -1.70
N GLN A 18 2.38 56.97 -2.52
CA GLN A 18 1.98 56.24 -3.72
C GLN A 18 3.14 56.07 -4.74
N GLU A 19 4.05 57.02 -4.76
CA GLU A 19 5.21 57.04 -5.65
C GLU A 19 6.27 56.03 -5.19
N GLU A 20 6.58 55.98 -3.91
CA GLU A 20 7.49 55.00 -3.33
C GLU A 20 6.96 53.56 -3.43
N LEU A 21 5.66 53.37 -3.26
CA LEU A 21 5.05 52.03 -3.48
C LEU A 21 5.15 51.63 -4.97
N ALA A 22 4.89 52.56 -5.89
CA ALA A 22 4.99 52.33 -7.33
C ALA A 22 6.42 51.94 -7.73
N GLU A 23 7.43 52.65 -7.17
CA GLU A 23 8.85 52.33 -7.39
C GLU A 23 9.21 50.90 -6.93
N LYS A 24 8.80 50.54 -5.69
CA LYS A 24 9.02 49.19 -5.14
C LYS A 24 8.39 48.08 -5.95
N LEU A 25 7.24 48.34 -6.57
CA LEU A 25 6.50 47.38 -7.39
C LEU A 25 6.90 47.43 -8.87
N GLY A 26 7.75 48.36 -9.31
CA GLY A 26 8.12 48.56 -10.69
C GLY A 26 6.95 48.95 -11.60
N VAL A 27 6.03 49.79 -11.12
CA VAL A 27 4.83 50.24 -11.84
C VAL A 27 4.74 51.78 -11.83
N SER A 28 3.81 52.33 -12.61
CA SER A 28 3.59 53.80 -12.55
C SER A 28 2.78 54.18 -11.33
N ARG A 29 3.00 55.43 -10.79
CA ARG A 29 2.17 56.01 -9.71
C ARG A 29 0.68 55.97 -10.09
N GLN A 30 0.35 56.18 -11.36
CA GLN A 30 -1.04 56.10 -11.84
C GLN A 30 -1.67 54.70 -11.66
N SER A 31 -0.89 53.66 -11.78
CA SER A 31 -1.39 52.28 -11.54
C SER A 31 -1.76 52.11 -10.07
N VAL A 32 -0.91 52.52 -9.13
CA VAL A 32 -1.17 52.46 -7.71
C VAL A 32 -2.40 53.29 -7.37
N SER A 33 -2.52 54.52 -7.90
CA SER A 33 -3.68 55.41 -7.71
C SER A 33 -5.00 54.79 -8.18
N LYS A 34 -4.99 54.07 -9.33
CA LYS A 34 -6.16 53.34 -9.85
C LYS A 34 -6.54 52.15 -8.98
N TRP A 35 -5.57 51.43 -8.44
CA TRP A 35 -5.82 50.32 -7.51
C TRP A 35 -6.44 50.81 -6.21
N GLU A 36 -5.89 51.87 -5.63
CA GLU A 36 -6.43 52.49 -4.44
C GLU A 36 -7.81 53.13 -4.65
N GLY A 37 -8.08 53.62 -5.85
CA GLY A 37 -9.38 54.15 -6.26
C GLY A 37 -10.39 53.11 -6.72
N ALA A 38 -10.10 51.83 -6.60
CA ALA A 38 -10.91 50.69 -7.10
C ALA A 38 -11.29 50.79 -8.60
N GLN A 39 -10.51 51.57 -9.40
CA GLN A 39 -10.73 51.76 -10.83
C GLN A 39 -10.10 50.60 -11.67
N SER A 40 -9.17 49.86 -11.10
CA SER A 40 -8.57 48.66 -11.67
C SER A 40 -8.05 47.76 -10.55
N THR A 41 -7.94 46.47 -10.87
CA THR A 41 -7.33 45.45 -9.97
C THR A 41 -5.89 45.16 -10.41
N PRO A 42 -4.93 45.01 -9.51
CA PRO A 42 -3.60 44.54 -9.83
C PRO A 42 -3.68 43.09 -10.33
N ASP A 43 -2.79 42.70 -11.25
CA ASP A 43 -2.64 41.33 -11.70
C ASP A 43 -2.07 40.42 -10.60
N LEU A 44 -2.13 39.10 -10.81
CA LEU A 44 -1.70 38.13 -9.81
C LEU A 44 -0.22 38.33 -9.40
N ASN A 45 0.65 38.66 -10.34
CA ASN A 45 2.06 38.89 -10.04
C ASN A 45 2.24 40.13 -9.14
N ARG A 46 1.43 41.17 -9.36
CA ARG A 46 1.45 42.41 -8.53
C ARG A 46 0.86 42.15 -7.16
N ILE A 47 -0.14 41.27 -7.03
CA ILE A 47 -0.68 40.84 -5.74
C ILE A 47 0.38 40.10 -4.92
N LEU A 48 1.15 39.21 -5.56
CA LEU A 48 2.29 38.53 -4.94
C LEU A 48 3.38 39.50 -4.48
N GLN A 49 3.71 40.54 -5.29
CA GLN A 49 4.66 41.55 -4.92
C GLN A 49 4.15 42.43 -3.79
N LEU A 50 2.86 42.80 -3.77
CA LEU A 50 2.22 43.55 -2.66
C LEU A 50 2.27 42.77 -1.36
N SER A 51 2.01 41.44 -1.43
CA SER A 51 2.13 40.53 -0.26
C SER A 51 3.54 40.56 0.31
N GLN A 52 4.57 40.50 -0.53
CA GLN A 52 5.98 40.58 -0.11
C GLN A 52 6.38 41.93 0.44
N VAL A 53 5.98 43.04 -0.21
CA VAL A 53 6.30 44.40 0.21
C VAL A 53 5.65 44.76 1.55
N PHE A 54 4.44 44.27 1.80
CA PHE A 54 3.70 44.59 3.02
C PHE A 54 3.84 43.52 4.10
N GLY A 55 4.48 42.35 3.82
CA GLY A 55 4.61 41.27 4.79
C GLY A 55 3.29 40.63 5.19
N VAL A 56 2.29 40.60 4.27
CA VAL A 56 0.95 40.03 4.54
C VAL A 56 0.67 38.87 3.57
N SER A 57 -0.20 37.93 3.96
CA SER A 57 -0.57 36.83 3.08
C SER A 57 -1.38 37.30 1.87
N THR A 58 -1.27 36.62 0.75
CA THR A 58 -2.10 36.84 -0.46
C THR A 58 -3.58 36.65 -0.16
N ASP A 59 -3.91 35.69 0.73
CA ASP A 59 -5.27 35.44 1.21
C ASP A 59 -5.88 36.65 1.91
N TYR A 60 -5.07 37.34 2.73
CA TYR A 60 -5.50 38.60 3.38
C TYR A 60 -5.84 39.65 2.33
N LEU A 61 -5.05 39.77 1.27
CA LEU A 61 -5.31 40.76 0.21
C LEU A 61 -6.58 40.41 -0.60
N LEU A 62 -6.82 39.15 -0.88
CA LEU A 62 -7.86 38.71 -1.82
C LEU A 62 -9.23 38.45 -1.16
N LYS A 63 -9.29 37.99 0.09
CA LYS A 63 -10.56 37.66 0.78
C LYS A 63 -11.08 38.86 1.54
N GLU A 64 -12.30 39.32 1.26
CA GLU A 64 -12.94 40.48 1.88
C GLU A 64 -13.24 40.30 3.38
N GLU A 65 -13.41 39.05 3.81
CA GLU A 65 -13.83 38.66 5.16
C GLU A 65 -12.69 38.69 6.20
N ILE A 66 -11.42 38.75 5.77
CA ILE A 66 -10.28 38.74 6.69
C ILE A 66 -9.90 40.19 7.03
N GLU A 67 -10.23 40.63 8.25
CA GLU A 67 -9.96 41.99 8.72
C GLU A 67 -8.61 42.13 9.47
N THR A 68 -8.03 41.03 9.94
CA THR A 68 -6.72 41.04 10.59
C THR A 68 -5.62 40.72 9.61
N ALA A 69 -4.65 41.61 9.44
CA ALA A 69 -3.40 41.33 8.75
C ALA A 69 -2.65 40.28 9.59
N ALA A 70 -2.77 38.99 9.19
CA ALA A 70 -1.82 38.01 9.66
C ALA A 70 -0.48 38.36 9.02
N GLU A 71 0.52 38.73 9.85
CA GLU A 71 1.89 38.90 9.40
C GLU A 71 2.25 37.66 8.56
N ALA A 72 2.78 37.90 7.36
CA ALA A 72 3.34 36.81 6.60
C ALA A 72 4.41 36.17 7.51
N PRO A 73 4.39 34.85 7.73
CA PRO A 73 5.37 34.23 8.59
C PRO A 73 6.76 34.53 8.04
N THR A 74 7.48 35.39 8.74
CA THR A 74 8.91 35.61 8.58
C THR A 74 9.55 34.34 9.12
N GLU A 75 10.12 33.53 8.23
CA GLU A 75 10.70 32.21 8.48
C GLU A 75 9.63 31.17 8.92
N ALA A 76 9.33 30.28 8.00
CA ALA A 76 8.52 29.11 8.26
C ALA A 76 8.93 28.49 9.59
N ALA A 77 8.01 28.51 10.57
CA ALA A 77 7.92 27.36 11.44
C ALA A 77 7.92 26.15 10.49
N PRO A 78 8.69 25.12 10.74
CA PRO A 78 8.63 23.95 9.86
C PRO A 78 7.17 23.51 9.80
N GLU A 79 6.44 23.90 8.74
CA GLU A 79 5.37 23.06 8.27
C GLU A 79 5.99 21.68 8.34
N GLU A 80 5.35 20.75 9.01
CA GLU A 80 5.66 19.34 8.82
C GLU A 80 5.54 19.15 7.31
N THR A 81 6.63 19.38 6.61
CA THR A 81 6.75 19.17 5.18
C THR A 81 6.48 17.70 5.03
N GLU A 82 5.26 17.38 4.57
CA GLU A 82 5.00 16.04 4.05
C GLU A 82 6.23 15.65 3.23
N PRO A 83 6.82 14.50 3.49
CA PRO A 83 8.04 14.10 2.80
C PRO A 83 7.80 14.27 1.30
N PRO A 84 8.76 14.86 0.56
CA PRO A 84 8.56 15.20 -0.85
C PRO A 84 8.09 13.95 -1.59
N LEU A 85 6.91 14.05 -2.20
CA LEU A 85 6.30 12.97 -2.97
C LEU A 85 7.29 12.52 -4.05
N ARG A 86 7.55 11.21 -4.14
CA ARG A 86 8.44 10.68 -5.16
C ARG A 86 7.77 10.70 -6.52
N HIS A 87 8.38 11.40 -7.46
CA HIS A 87 7.89 11.48 -8.83
C HIS A 87 8.10 10.14 -9.57
N VAL A 88 7.03 9.63 -10.19
CA VAL A 88 7.04 8.38 -10.98
C VAL A 88 6.74 8.70 -12.43
N SER A 89 7.73 8.51 -13.29
CA SER A 89 7.60 8.75 -14.73
C SER A 89 6.78 7.66 -15.43
N MET A 90 6.30 7.97 -16.65
CA MET A 90 5.58 7.01 -17.51
C MET A 90 6.43 5.77 -17.83
N GLU A 91 7.73 5.96 -18.06
CA GLU A 91 8.66 4.86 -18.35
C GLU A 91 8.83 3.95 -17.12
N GLU A 92 9.04 4.53 -15.94
CA GLU A 92 9.18 3.80 -14.67
C GLU A 92 7.92 3.00 -14.34
N ALA A 93 6.74 3.60 -14.51
CA ALA A 93 5.45 2.93 -14.31
C ALA A 93 5.25 1.74 -15.26
N ASN A 94 5.60 1.88 -16.55
CA ASN A 94 5.52 0.78 -17.50
C ASN A 94 6.50 -0.35 -17.18
N LYS A 95 7.73 -0.03 -16.79
CA LYS A 95 8.75 -1.01 -16.38
C LYS A 95 8.31 -1.77 -15.13
N PHE A 96 7.77 -1.06 -14.14
CA PHE A 96 7.20 -1.70 -12.96
C PHE A 96 6.06 -2.66 -13.33
N LEU A 97 5.13 -2.26 -14.19
CA LEU A 97 4.01 -3.12 -14.60
C LEU A 97 4.50 -4.36 -15.37
N GLU A 98 5.53 -4.24 -16.21
CA GLU A 98 6.14 -5.39 -16.90
C GLU A 98 6.76 -6.37 -15.91
N LEU A 99 7.55 -5.88 -14.95
CA LEU A 99 8.14 -6.70 -13.89
C LEU A 99 7.08 -7.34 -13.01
N ASN A 100 6.04 -6.57 -12.63
CA ASN A 100 4.92 -7.10 -11.85
C ASN A 100 4.15 -8.19 -12.61
N ARG A 101 4.02 -8.10 -13.94
CA ARG A 101 3.44 -9.16 -14.78
C ARG A 101 4.29 -10.43 -14.74
N LYS A 102 5.62 -10.32 -14.82
CA LYS A 102 6.53 -11.47 -14.69
C LYS A 102 6.40 -12.11 -13.29
N ARG A 103 6.39 -11.28 -12.25
CA ARG A 103 6.18 -11.71 -10.86
C ARG A 103 4.84 -12.41 -10.67
N ALA A 104 3.78 -11.88 -11.30
CA ALA A 104 2.42 -12.45 -11.25
C ALA A 104 2.30 -13.84 -11.91
N LEU A 105 3.31 -14.29 -12.63
CA LEU A 105 3.42 -15.68 -13.13
C LEU A 105 4.39 -16.51 -12.28
N MET A 106 5.53 -15.96 -11.90
CA MET A 106 6.58 -16.68 -11.17
C MET A 106 6.14 -17.07 -9.75
N VAL A 107 5.55 -16.14 -8.99
CA VAL A 107 5.15 -16.40 -7.60
C VAL A 107 4.03 -17.43 -7.51
N PRO A 108 2.91 -17.33 -8.27
CA PRO A 108 1.88 -18.36 -8.25
C PRO A 108 2.38 -19.73 -8.70
N ALA A 109 3.29 -19.78 -9.69
CA ALA A 109 3.92 -21.02 -10.12
C ALA A 109 4.74 -21.65 -9.00
N GLY A 110 5.56 -20.87 -8.28
CA GLY A 110 6.28 -21.34 -7.11
C GLY A 110 5.36 -21.88 -6.01
N VAL A 111 4.26 -21.18 -5.71
CA VAL A 111 3.26 -21.65 -4.73
C VAL A 111 2.62 -22.96 -5.19
N ALA A 112 2.24 -23.05 -6.47
CA ALA A 112 1.66 -24.26 -7.03
C ALA A 112 2.63 -25.46 -6.95
N VAL A 113 3.93 -25.24 -7.25
CA VAL A 113 4.96 -26.29 -7.13
C VAL A 113 5.10 -26.78 -5.69
N ILE A 114 5.03 -25.89 -4.68
CA ILE A 114 5.04 -26.30 -3.26
C ILE A 114 3.83 -27.19 -2.96
N ILE A 115 2.64 -26.81 -3.39
CA ILE A 115 1.43 -27.61 -3.16
C ILE A 115 1.54 -28.97 -3.87
N LEU A 116 2.01 -28.98 -5.12
CA LEU A 116 2.19 -30.20 -5.90
C LEU A 116 3.31 -31.10 -5.37
N SER A 117 4.27 -30.56 -4.61
CA SER A 117 5.36 -31.36 -4.05
C SER A 117 4.88 -32.49 -3.13
N VAL A 118 3.72 -32.31 -2.49
CA VAL A 118 3.08 -33.31 -1.63
C VAL A 118 2.61 -34.55 -2.42
N ILE A 119 2.45 -34.43 -3.73
CA ILE A 119 2.01 -35.53 -4.57
C ILE A 119 3.07 -36.64 -4.64
N ALA A 120 4.35 -36.29 -4.57
CA ALA A 120 5.44 -37.30 -4.68
C ALA A 120 5.37 -38.39 -3.59
N PRO A 121 5.24 -38.08 -2.30
CA PRO A 121 5.06 -39.11 -1.27
C PRO A 121 3.70 -39.85 -1.38
N ILE A 122 2.61 -39.20 -1.81
CA ILE A 122 1.31 -39.82 -2.01
C ILE A 122 1.40 -40.91 -3.12
N LEU A 123 2.07 -40.59 -4.21
CA LEU A 123 2.26 -41.55 -5.29
C LEU A 123 3.21 -42.70 -4.90
N SER A 124 4.26 -42.42 -4.12
CA SER A 124 5.16 -43.46 -3.60
C SER A 124 4.41 -44.47 -2.75
N ASP A 125 3.56 -44.02 -1.84
CA ASP A 125 2.71 -44.88 -1.01
C ASP A 125 1.69 -45.66 -1.87
N SER A 126 1.00 -45.00 -2.80
CA SER A 126 0.00 -45.62 -3.66
C SER A 126 0.57 -46.75 -4.54
N LEU A 127 1.82 -46.59 -5.00
CA LEU A 127 2.53 -47.54 -5.86
C LEU A 127 3.34 -48.60 -5.06
N ASN A 128 3.26 -48.58 -3.71
CA ASN A 128 4.04 -49.47 -2.84
C ASN A 128 5.54 -49.44 -3.16
N CYS A 129 6.11 -48.27 -3.45
CA CYS A 129 7.54 -48.14 -3.71
C CYS A 129 8.33 -48.50 -2.43
N LYS A 130 9.35 -49.37 -2.60
CA LYS A 130 10.17 -49.86 -1.47
C LYS A 130 10.99 -48.76 -0.74
N SER A 131 11.04 -47.56 -1.29
CA SER A 131 11.83 -46.45 -0.70
C SER A 131 11.09 -45.13 -0.82
N ASP A 132 10.48 -44.70 0.28
CA ASP A 132 9.88 -43.38 0.38
C ASP A 132 10.91 -42.22 0.39
N THR A 133 12.18 -42.58 0.61
CA THR A 133 13.31 -41.62 0.65
C THR A 133 13.40 -40.82 -0.64
N PHE A 134 13.24 -41.44 -1.83
CA PHE A 134 13.29 -40.72 -3.10
C PHE A 134 12.15 -39.72 -3.25
N ALA A 135 10.95 -40.09 -2.81
CA ALA A 135 9.77 -39.21 -2.87
C ALA A 135 9.97 -37.98 -1.99
N VAL A 136 10.53 -38.16 -0.79
CA VAL A 136 10.86 -37.05 0.13
C VAL A 136 11.97 -36.17 -0.46
N ILE A 137 12.99 -36.73 -1.09
CA ILE A 137 14.05 -35.94 -1.77
C ILE A 137 13.46 -35.09 -2.88
N ILE A 138 12.59 -35.66 -3.73
CA ILE A 138 11.91 -34.93 -4.81
C ILE A 138 11.08 -33.77 -4.22
N MET A 139 10.30 -34.04 -3.17
CA MET A 139 9.51 -33.02 -2.47
C MET A 139 10.39 -31.87 -1.98
N LEU A 140 11.50 -32.18 -1.32
CA LEU A 140 12.43 -31.16 -0.80
C LEU A 140 13.09 -30.34 -1.93
N LEU A 141 13.46 -30.97 -3.04
CA LEU A 141 14.02 -30.27 -4.21
C LEU A 141 12.97 -29.33 -4.85
N MET A 142 11.71 -29.74 -4.95
CA MET A 142 10.63 -28.90 -5.45
C MET A 142 10.41 -27.68 -4.52
N ILE A 143 10.41 -27.88 -3.21
CA ILE A 143 10.29 -26.80 -2.24
C ILE A 143 11.48 -25.83 -2.35
N ALA A 144 12.70 -26.36 -2.40
CA ALA A 144 13.92 -25.56 -2.52
C ALA A 144 13.93 -24.71 -3.80
N SER A 145 13.51 -25.29 -4.94
CA SER A 145 13.39 -24.55 -6.20
C SER A 145 12.38 -23.41 -6.12
N SER A 146 11.24 -23.65 -5.47
CA SER A 146 10.20 -22.63 -5.28
C SER A 146 10.67 -21.49 -4.38
N VAL A 147 11.41 -21.78 -3.32
CA VAL A 147 12.03 -20.76 -2.45
C VAL A 147 12.99 -19.90 -3.26
N GLY A 148 13.81 -20.50 -4.13
CA GLY A 148 14.69 -19.78 -5.06
C GLY A 148 13.92 -18.79 -5.94
N VAL A 149 12.78 -19.23 -6.50
CA VAL A 149 11.89 -18.37 -7.32
C VAL A 149 11.36 -17.20 -6.49
N PHE A 150 10.97 -17.40 -5.22
CA PHE A 150 10.47 -16.33 -4.36
C PHE A 150 11.55 -15.30 -4.04
N ILE A 151 12.78 -15.75 -3.76
CA ILE A 151 13.91 -14.84 -3.51
C ILE A 151 14.17 -13.97 -4.74
N VAL A 152 14.31 -14.58 -5.92
CA VAL A 152 14.52 -13.84 -7.17
C VAL A 152 13.38 -12.87 -7.45
N SER A 153 12.13 -13.31 -7.25
CA SER A 153 10.95 -12.46 -7.43
C SER A 153 10.90 -11.29 -6.44
N GLY A 154 11.40 -11.46 -5.21
CA GLY A 154 11.54 -10.39 -4.22
C GLY A 154 12.57 -9.36 -4.68
N MET A 155 13.79 -9.81 -4.96
CA MET A 155 14.89 -8.95 -5.41
C MET A 155 14.55 -8.13 -6.67
N MET A 156 13.74 -8.69 -7.58
CA MET A 156 13.27 -7.95 -8.77
C MET A 156 12.39 -6.74 -8.41
N MET A 157 11.74 -6.75 -7.26
CA MET A 157 10.83 -5.69 -6.81
C MET A 157 11.47 -4.71 -5.83
N ASP A 158 12.65 -5.01 -5.27
CA ASP A 158 13.34 -4.15 -4.32
C ASP A 158 13.48 -2.68 -4.79
N PRO A 159 13.80 -2.39 -6.08
CA PRO A 159 13.89 -1.01 -6.56
C PRO A 159 12.57 -0.23 -6.49
N TYR A 160 11.43 -0.93 -6.39
CA TYR A 160 10.08 -0.37 -6.36
C TYR A 160 9.43 -0.42 -4.97
N ASP A 161 10.23 -0.71 -3.93
CA ASP A 161 9.73 -0.85 -2.55
C ASP A 161 9.15 0.50 -2.02
N TYR A 162 9.61 1.62 -2.57
CA TYR A 162 9.08 2.95 -2.30
C TYR A 162 7.58 3.09 -2.64
N LEU A 163 7.07 2.36 -3.65
CA LEU A 163 5.63 2.36 -3.98
C LEU A 163 4.74 1.85 -2.83
N ILE A 164 5.32 1.12 -1.88
CA ILE A 164 4.62 0.58 -0.71
C ILE A 164 4.80 1.50 0.51
N LYS A 165 5.93 2.22 0.60
CA LYS A 165 6.37 2.96 1.79
C LYS A 165 6.12 4.45 1.70
N GLU A 166 6.24 5.03 0.49
CA GLU A 166 6.25 6.46 0.27
C GLU A 166 5.03 6.91 -0.53
N GLY A 167 4.58 8.15 -0.30
CA GLY A 167 3.63 8.80 -1.18
C GLY A 167 4.25 9.06 -2.55
N ILE A 168 3.48 8.89 -3.61
CA ILE A 168 3.96 9.09 -4.98
C ILE A 168 3.21 10.23 -5.66
N ASP A 169 3.93 10.94 -6.54
CA ASP A 169 3.36 11.85 -7.52
C ASP A 169 3.60 11.26 -8.92
N THR A 170 2.53 11.00 -9.65
CA THR A 170 2.61 10.34 -10.95
C THR A 170 2.58 11.35 -12.08
N GLU A 171 3.48 11.19 -13.08
CA GLU A 171 3.47 11.97 -14.29
C GLU A 171 2.09 11.98 -14.97
N TYR A 172 1.78 13.08 -15.66
CA TYR A 172 0.51 13.22 -16.38
C TYR A 172 0.25 12.04 -17.33
N GLY A 173 -0.92 11.43 -17.20
CA GLY A 173 -1.34 10.27 -18.01
C GLY A 173 -1.02 8.90 -17.42
N VAL A 174 -0.12 8.76 -16.43
CA VAL A 174 0.19 7.48 -15.78
C VAL A 174 -1.04 6.89 -15.12
N SER A 175 -1.74 7.67 -14.30
CA SER A 175 -2.96 7.23 -13.60
C SER A 175 -4.05 6.78 -14.57
N GLY A 176 -4.24 7.51 -15.68
CA GLY A 176 -5.19 7.15 -16.73
C GLY A 176 -4.86 5.82 -17.40
N MET A 177 -3.58 5.64 -17.78
CA MET A 177 -3.08 4.41 -18.39
C MET A 177 -3.22 3.20 -17.46
N VAL A 178 -2.89 3.35 -16.19
CA VAL A 178 -2.98 2.27 -15.19
C VAL A 178 -4.44 1.91 -14.94
N LYS A 179 -5.32 2.90 -14.81
CA LYS A 179 -6.76 2.70 -14.60
C LYS A 179 -7.44 2.01 -15.79
N GLU A 180 -7.03 2.32 -17.01
CA GLU A 180 -7.47 1.61 -18.22
C GLU A 180 -7.06 0.14 -18.18
N LYS A 181 -5.79 -0.16 -17.84
CA LYS A 181 -5.30 -1.54 -17.72
C LYS A 181 -6.02 -2.30 -16.60
N GLN A 182 -6.26 -1.67 -15.45
CA GLN A 182 -7.01 -2.24 -14.33
C GLN A 182 -8.44 -2.58 -14.73
N THR A 183 -9.13 -1.67 -15.42
CA THR A 183 -10.51 -1.87 -15.90
C THR A 183 -10.58 -3.02 -16.91
N LYS A 184 -9.64 -3.11 -17.85
CA LYS A 184 -9.54 -4.24 -18.79
C LYS A 184 -9.26 -5.58 -18.10
N PHE A 185 -8.51 -5.57 -17.01
CA PHE A 185 -8.19 -6.79 -16.25
C PHE A 185 -9.33 -7.21 -15.30
N ARG A 186 -10.18 -6.31 -14.87
CA ARG A 186 -11.27 -6.57 -13.90
C ARG A 186 -12.14 -7.80 -14.24
N PRO A 187 -12.65 -8.00 -15.48
CA PRO A 187 -13.45 -9.18 -15.81
C PRO A 187 -12.63 -10.49 -15.71
N VAL A 188 -11.33 -10.46 -16.04
CA VAL A 188 -10.43 -11.60 -15.89
C VAL A 188 -10.22 -11.91 -14.41
N SER A 189 -10.04 -10.88 -13.58
CA SER A 189 -9.90 -10.99 -12.13
C SER A 189 -11.11 -11.67 -11.50
N ILE A 190 -12.32 -11.22 -11.82
CA ILE A 190 -13.57 -11.81 -11.30
C ILE A 190 -13.68 -13.28 -11.75
N ARG A 191 -13.49 -13.57 -13.03
CA ARG A 191 -13.55 -14.92 -13.55
C ARG A 191 -12.56 -15.85 -12.86
N ASN A 192 -11.31 -15.46 -12.74
CA ASN A 192 -10.26 -16.25 -12.10
C ASN A 192 -10.56 -16.50 -10.62
N THR A 193 -11.08 -15.50 -9.90
CA THR A 193 -11.49 -15.64 -8.50
C THR A 193 -12.62 -16.65 -8.37
N VAL A 194 -13.68 -16.55 -9.20
CA VAL A 194 -14.81 -17.50 -9.18
C VAL A 194 -14.35 -18.92 -9.48
N ILE A 195 -13.56 -19.10 -10.55
CA ILE A 195 -13.02 -20.44 -10.91
C ILE A 195 -12.14 -20.97 -9.77
N GLY A 196 -11.28 -20.14 -9.17
CA GLY A 196 -10.41 -20.55 -8.07
C GLY A 196 -11.20 -21.03 -6.84
N VAL A 197 -12.28 -20.30 -6.46
CA VAL A 197 -13.16 -20.71 -5.36
C VAL A 197 -13.83 -22.05 -5.68
N ILE A 198 -14.41 -22.19 -6.87
CA ILE A 198 -15.06 -23.44 -7.29
C ILE A 198 -14.08 -24.61 -7.24
N LEU A 199 -12.86 -24.44 -7.79
CA LEU A 199 -11.84 -25.49 -7.76
C LEU A 199 -11.44 -25.89 -6.34
N CYS A 200 -11.25 -24.92 -5.44
CA CYS A 200 -10.90 -25.21 -4.05
C CYS A 200 -12.01 -25.94 -3.31
N ILE A 201 -13.29 -25.61 -3.56
CA ILE A 201 -14.42 -26.31 -2.94
C ILE A 201 -14.57 -27.72 -3.51
N LEU A 202 -14.54 -27.86 -4.83
CA LEU A 202 -14.68 -29.15 -5.51
C LEU A 202 -13.49 -30.07 -5.27
N ALA A 203 -12.33 -29.55 -4.87
CA ALA A 203 -11.13 -30.35 -4.60
C ALA A 203 -11.35 -31.42 -3.51
N PHE A 204 -12.30 -31.23 -2.61
CA PHE A 204 -12.62 -32.19 -1.56
C PHE A 204 -13.56 -33.32 -2.01
N LEU A 205 -14.22 -33.20 -3.17
CA LEU A 205 -15.13 -34.24 -3.67
C LEU A 205 -14.43 -35.55 -4.05
N PRO A 206 -13.29 -35.56 -4.78
CA PRO A 206 -12.64 -36.81 -5.18
C PRO A 206 -12.30 -37.73 -3.99
N PRO A 207 -11.66 -37.27 -2.89
CA PRO A 207 -11.39 -38.13 -1.73
C PRO A 207 -12.68 -38.64 -1.05
N ILE A 208 -13.73 -37.82 -0.94
CA ILE A 208 -15.00 -38.22 -0.33
C ILE A 208 -15.69 -39.32 -1.17
N ILE A 209 -15.61 -39.20 -2.51
CA ILE A 209 -16.17 -40.24 -3.40
C ILE A 209 -15.32 -41.50 -3.33
N ALA A 210 -14.00 -41.37 -3.27
CA ALA A 210 -13.06 -42.47 -3.20
C ALA A 210 -13.23 -43.36 -1.96
N ASP A 211 -13.67 -42.79 -0.85
CA ASP A 211 -13.92 -43.51 0.41
C ASP A 211 -15.01 -44.61 0.29
N ASN A 212 -15.87 -44.53 -0.74
CA ASN A 212 -16.87 -45.55 -1.03
C ASN A 212 -16.33 -46.76 -1.84
N PHE A 213 -15.06 -46.73 -2.24
CA PHE A 213 -14.43 -47.79 -3.04
C PHE A 213 -13.38 -48.54 -2.22
N ASP A 214 -12.97 -49.72 -2.72
CA ASP A 214 -11.97 -50.55 -2.04
C ASP A 214 -10.61 -49.80 -1.94
N SER A 215 -10.22 -49.47 -0.70
CA SER A 215 -8.98 -48.78 -0.37
C SER A 215 -7.69 -49.54 -0.70
N ALA A 216 -7.79 -50.85 -1.01
CA ALA A 216 -6.65 -51.67 -1.43
C ALA A 216 -6.14 -51.32 -2.85
N SER A 217 -7.00 -50.68 -3.66
CA SER A 217 -6.64 -50.28 -5.02
C SER A 217 -5.65 -49.12 -5.04
N ALA A 218 -4.54 -49.21 -5.80
CA ALA A 218 -3.59 -48.16 -6.00
C ALA A 218 -4.25 -46.89 -6.58
N ALA A 219 -5.27 -47.06 -7.44
CA ALA A 219 -6.03 -45.95 -8.01
C ALA A 219 -6.76 -45.14 -6.95
N VAL A 220 -7.41 -45.78 -5.98
CA VAL A 220 -8.11 -45.12 -4.88
C VAL A 220 -7.13 -44.38 -3.95
N ARG A 221 -5.97 -44.99 -3.65
CA ARG A 221 -4.92 -44.34 -2.83
C ARG A 221 -4.29 -43.14 -3.50
N SER A 222 -4.30 -43.04 -4.83
CA SER A 222 -3.77 -41.87 -5.57
C SER A 222 -4.78 -40.69 -5.70
N VAL A 223 -6.05 -40.90 -5.37
CA VAL A 223 -7.09 -39.85 -5.47
C VAL A 223 -6.75 -38.54 -4.71
N PRO A 224 -6.12 -38.58 -3.52
CA PRO A 224 -5.71 -37.36 -2.84
C PRO A 224 -4.76 -36.49 -3.68
N ALA A 225 -3.99 -37.04 -4.60
CA ALA A 225 -3.15 -36.27 -5.52
C ALA A 225 -3.98 -35.33 -6.41
N LEU A 226 -5.15 -35.80 -6.89
CA LEU A 226 -6.07 -34.96 -7.68
C LEU A 226 -6.59 -33.75 -6.87
N MET A 227 -6.88 -33.94 -5.59
CA MET A 227 -7.24 -32.85 -4.68
C MET A 227 -6.16 -31.76 -4.65
N PHE A 228 -4.88 -32.14 -4.48
CA PHE A 228 -3.78 -31.19 -4.45
C PHE A 228 -3.60 -30.49 -5.80
N ILE A 229 -3.81 -31.15 -6.94
CA ILE A 229 -3.78 -30.51 -8.25
C ILE A 229 -4.87 -29.45 -8.38
N MET A 230 -6.10 -29.75 -7.96
CA MET A 230 -7.22 -28.79 -8.01
C MET A 230 -6.96 -27.58 -7.11
N ILE A 231 -6.45 -27.81 -5.90
CA ILE A 231 -6.07 -26.73 -4.95
C ILE A 231 -4.94 -25.89 -5.55
N ALA A 232 -3.90 -26.51 -6.11
CA ALA A 232 -2.79 -25.78 -6.72
C ALA A 232 -3.25 -24.87 -7.86
N CYS A 233 -4.17 -25.34 -8.72
CA CYS A 233 -4.77 -24.52 -9.78
C CYS A 233 -5.61 -23.37 -9.22
N GLY A 234 -6.43 -23.60 -8.19
CA GLY A 234 -7.23 -22.57 -7.54
C GLY A 234 -6.35 -21.49 -6.91
N VAL A 235 -5.35 -21.90 -6.13
CA VAL A 235 -4.40 -20.99 -5.46
C VAL A 235 -3.57 -20.22 -6.49
N PHE A 236 -3.14 -20.86 -7.58
CA PHE A 236 -2.46 -20.18 -8.68
C PHE A 236 -3.28 -18.99 -9.21
N LEU A 237 -4.58 -19.21 -9.48
CA LEU A 237 -5.47 -18.17 -9.98
C LEU A 237 -5.64 -17.03 -8.97
N PHE A 238 -5.78 -17.31 -7.68
CA PHE A 238 -5.87 -16.29 -6.62
C PHE A 238 -4.61 -15.45 -6.53
N VAL A 239 -3.45 -16.08 -6.43
CA VAL A 239 -2.18 -15.38 -6.26
C VAL A 239 -1.84 -14.56 -7.50
N HIS A 240 -2.07 -15.11 -8.71
CA HIS A 240 -1.89 -14.39 -9.96
C HIS A 240 -2.75 -13.12 -10.02
N THR A 241 -4.02 -13.25 -9.70
CA THR A 241 -4.98 -12.13 -9.69
C THR A 241 -4.60 -11.09 -8.63
N GLY A 242 -4.25 -11.53 -7.42
CA GLY A 242 -3.86 -10.66 -6.31
C GLY A 242 -2.60 -9.84 -6.62
N ILE A 243 -1.55 -10.46 -7.17
CA ILE A 243 -0.32 -9.75 -7.54
C ILE A 243 -0.58 -8.74 -8.68
N THR A 244 -1.39 -9.12 -9.67
CA THR A 244 -1.69 -8.24 -10.81
C THR A 244 -2.50 -7.02 -10.36
N ASN A 245 -3.58 -7.21 -9.59
CA ASN A 245 -4.39 -6.11 -9.05
C ASN A 245 -3.59 -5.24 -8.08
N GLY A 246 -2.84 -5.85 -7.16
CA GLY A 246 -1.99 -5.12 -6.22
C GLY A 246 -0.92 -4.27 -6.90
N GLY A 247 -0.49 -4.63 -8.13
CA GLY A 247 0.39 -3.78 -8.93
C GLY A 247 -0.30 -2.49 -9.41
N TYR A 248 -1.55 -2.59 -9.84
CA TYR A 248 -2.34 -1.41 -10.23
C TYR A 248 -2.67 -0.53 -9.02
N GLU A 249 -3.11 -1.13 -7.91
CA GLU A 249 -3.45 -0.42 -6.67
C GLU A 249 -2.26 0.37 -6.10
N LYS A 250 -1.03 -0.17 -6.22
CA LYS A 250 0.19 0.54 -5.78
C LYS A 250 0.45 1.83 -6.56
N LEU A 251 0.28 1.80 -7.89
CA LEU A 251 0.48 2.97 -8.75
C LEU A 251 -0.67 3.98 -8.66
N LEU A 252 -1.88 3.52 -8.34
CA LEU A 252 -3.05 4.38 -8.18
C LEU A 252 -3.24 4.88 -6.74
N GLU A 253 -2.42 4.42 -5.80
CA GLU A 253 -2.60 4.64 -4.36
C GLU A 253 -4.02 4.29 -3.87
N GLU A 254 -4.56 3.18 -4.38
CA GLU A 254 -5.90 2.68 -4.03
C GLU A 254 -5.82 1.48 -3.07
N GLY A 255 -6.96 1.14 -2.46
CA GLY A 255 -7.07 -0.03 -1.58
C GLY A 255 -6.17 0.06 -0.35
N GLY A 256 -5.33 -0.96 -0.13
CA GLY A 256 -4.38 -1.00 0.99
C GLY A 256 -3.11 -0.18 0.78
N PHE A 257 -3.00 0.64 -0.27
CA PHE A 257 -1.84 1.45 -0.61
C PHE A 257 -2.15 2.96 -0.65
N THR A 258 -3.26 3.39 -0.03
CA THR A 258 -3.57 4.81 0.17
C THR A 258 -2.47 5.50 0.99
N ARG A 259 -2.34 6.82 0.86
CA ARG A 259 -1.34 7.62 1.60
C ARG A 259 -1.45 7.40 3.10
N GLU A 260 -2.68 7.41 3.64
CA GLU A 260 -2.96 7.14 5.05
C GLU A 260 -2.49 5.74 5.49
N GLU A 261 -2.71 4.71 4.67
CA GLU A 261 -2.24 3.35 4.97
C GLU A 261 -0.72 3.21 4.89
N LYS A 262 -0.06 3.91 3.95
CA LYS A 262 1.40 3.95 3.84
C LYS A 262 2.02 4.63 5.07
N GLU A 263 1.45 5.77 5.52
CA GLU A 263 1.87 6.46 6.73
C GLU A 263 1.70 5.57 7.98
N ASN A 264 0.56 4.91 8.10
CA ASN A 264 0.32 3.96 9.19
C ASN A 264 1.29 2.77 9.19
N ARG A 265 1.69 2.27 8.01
CA ARG A 265 2.70 1.19 7.88
C ARG A 265 4.12 1.68 8.20
N SER A 266 4.42 2.93 7.89
CA SER A 266 5.68 3.59 8.20
C SER A 266 5.85 3.89 9.70
N ASP A 267 4.79 3.75 10.50
CA ASP A 267 4.83 4.03 11.93
C ASP A 267 5.69 2.99 12.68
N LYS A 268 6.97 3.34 12.85
CA LYS A 268 7.96 2.51 13.54
C LYS A 268 7.53 2.15 14.98
N LYS A 269 6.76 3.03 15.65
CA LYS A 269 6.29 2.80 17.02
C LYS A 269 5.29 1.65 17.08
N LEU A 270 4.33 1.62 16.15
CA LEU A 270 3.37 0.52 16.08
C LEU A 270 4.06 -0.81 15.78
N GLY A 271 5.03 -0.82 14.84
CA GLY A 271 5.82 -2.01 14.53
C GLY A 271 6.59 -2.55 15.73
N LEU A 272 7.21 -1.67 16.54
CA LEU A 272 7.92 -2.06 17.77
C LEU A 272 6.95 -2.62 18.83
N ILE A 273 5.79 -2.00 19.01
CA ILE A 273 4.77 -2.48 19.97
C ILE A 273 4.28 -3.88 19.58
N ILE A 274 3.98 -4.11 18.30
CA ILE A 274 3.53 -5.41 17.78
C ILE A 274 4.66 -6.45 17.92
N GLY A 275 5.90 -6.08 17.58
CA GLY A 275 7.06 -6.96 17.74
C GLY A 275 7.28 -7.38 19.19
N PHE A 276 7.24 -6.44 20.12
CA PHE A 276 7.33 -6.71 21.56
C PHE A 276 6.19 -7.62 22.05
N TYR A 277 4.94 -7.32 21.64
CA TYR A 277 3.77 -8.13 21.95
C TYR A 277 3.97 -9.61 21.53
N TRP A 278 4.35 -9.86 20.27
CA TRP A 278 4.57 -11.22 19.78
C TRP A 278 5.72 -11.94 20.49
N THR A 279 6.78 -11.23 20.85
CA THR A 279 7.91 -11.80 21.62
C THR A 279 7.44 -12.28 23.00
N VAL A 280 6.65 -11.46 23.71
CA VAL A 280 6.12 -11.80 25.02
C VAL A 280 5.15 -12.99 24.96
N ILE A 281 4.22 -12.99 23.98
CA ILE A 281 3.27 -14.09 23.78
C ILE A 281 4.01 -15.40 23.47
N THR A 282 5.01 -15.35 22.58
CA THR A 282 5.79 -16.55 22.21
C THR A 282 6.55 -17.10 23.41
N ALA A 283 7.19 -16.23 24.19
CA ALA A 283 7.91 -16.64 25.40
C ALA A 283 6.96 -17.26 26.43
N GLY A 284 5.80 -16.63 26.67
CA GLY A 284 4.77 -17.15 27.56
C GLY A 284 4.20 -18.50 27.10
N TYR A 285 3.92 -18.64 25.81
CA TYR A 285 3.47 -19.90 25.19
C TYR A 285 4.48 -21.03 25.41
N LEU A 286 5.77 -20.78 25.12
CA LEU A 286 6.81 -21.79 25.30
C LEU A 286 6.96 -22.18 26.77
N LEU A 287 7.00 -21.19 27.67
CA LEU A 287 7.16 -21.41 29.09
C LEU A 287 5.97 -22.23 29.65
N PHE A 288 4.75 -21.89 29.28
CA PHE A 288 3.55 -22.64 29.68
C PHE A 288 3.57 -24.07 29.12
N SER A 289 3.90 -24.24 27.82
CA SER A 289 3.90 -25.55 27.17
C SER A 289 4.97 -26.49 27.76
N PHE A 290 6.17 -25.97 28.09
CA PHE A 290 7.22 -26.76 28.71
C PHE A 290 6.92 -27.12 30.18
N ILE A 291 6.33 -26.20 30.96
CA ILE A 291 6.01 -26.47 32.37
C ILE A 291 4.81 -27.42 32.50
N SER A 292 3.77 -27.21 31.68
CA SER A 292 2.53 -28.01 31.75
C SER A 292 2.59 -29.33 31.00
N GLY A 293 3.51 -29.47 30.03
CA GLY A 293 3.60 -30.61 29.13
C GLY A 293 2.39 -30.77 28.17
N ARG A 294 1.44 -29.82 28.20
CA ARG A 294 0.15 -29.92 27.49
C ARG A 294 0.18 -29.18 26.14
N TRP A 295 0.96 -29.70 25.22
CA TRP A 295 1.09 -29.17 23.87
C TRP A 295 -0.20 -29.26 23.03
N ASP A 296 -1.08 -30.20 23.37
CA ASP A 296 -2.35 -30.46 22.74
C ASP A 296 -3.35 -29.29 22.85
N ILE A 297 -3.28 -28.52 23.94
CA ILE A 297 -4.20 -27.40 24.21
C ILE A 297 -3.49 -26.05 24.05
N SER A 298 -2.20 -25.97 24.24
CA SER A 298 -1.46 -24.69 24.28
C SER A 298 -1.52 -23.92 22.96
N TRP A 299 -1.74 -24.57 21.82
CA TRP A 299 -1.87 -23.92 20.50
C TRP A 299 -3.01 -22.88 20.42
N VAL A 300 -4.03 -22.99 21.31
CA VAL A 300 -5.16 -22.04 21.39
C VAL A 300 -4.69 -20.62 21.71
N VAL A 301 -3.50 -20.45 22.28
CA VAL A 301 -2.88 -19.13 22.52
C VAL A 301 -2.74 -18.33 21.22
N TRP A 302 -2.44 -18.98 20.09
CA TRP A 302 -2.17 -18.28 18.82
C TRP A 302 -3.40 -17.57 18.23
N PRO A 303 -4.58 -18.21 18.08
CA PRO A 303 -5.80 -17.53 17.65
C PRO A 303 -6.20 -16.37 18.57
N VAL A 304 -6.12 -16.58 19.89
CA VAL A 304 -6.46 -15.55 20.88
C VAL A 304 -5.49 -14.36 20.78
N ALA A 305 -4.19 -14.63 20.68
CA ALA A 305 -3.17 -13.60 20.50
C ALA A 305 -3.36 -12.82 19.20
N GLY A 306 -3.76 -13.49 18.11
CA GLY A 306 -4.08 -12.83 16.84
C GLY A 306 -5.22 -11.81 16.96
N VAL A 307 -6.31 -12.18 17.63
CA VAL A 307 -7.44 -11.26 17.87
C VAL A 307 -7.01 -10.08 18.74
N MET A 308 -6.25 -10.34 19.83
CA MET A 308 -5.75 -9.27 20.70
C MET A 308 -4.79 -8.32 19.97
N CYS A 309 -3.93 -8.82 19.09
CA CYS A 309 -3.05 -8.00 18.26
C CYS A 309 -3.87 -7.04 17.37
N GLY A 310 -4.97 -7.51 16.77
CA GLY A 310 -5.90 -6.67 16.03
C GLY A 310 -6.52 -5.57 16.89
N ALA A 311 -6.97 -5.90 18.10
CA ALA A 311 -7.54 -4.93 19.05
C ALA A 311 -6.49 -3.86 19.46
N ILE A 312 -5.26 -4.26 19.75
CA ILE A 312 -4.16 -3.33 20.08
C ILE A 312 -3.87 -2.37 18.91
N SER A 313 -3.87 -2.88 17.68
CA SER A 313 -3.63 -2.06 16.49
C SER A 313 -4.73 -1.02 16.29
N ILE A 314 -6.00 -1.38 16.51
CA ILE A 314 -7.14 -0.46 16.42
C ILE A 314 -7.05 0.59 17.53
N LEU A 315 -6.78 0.18 18.76
CA LEU A 315 -6.67 1.10 19.90
C LEU A 315 -5.54 2.11 19.70
N TYR A 316 -4.39 1.68 19.21
CA TYR A 316 -3.27 2.56 18.90
C TYR A 316 -3.65 3.61 17.84
N LYS A 317 -4.36 3.22 16.77
CA LYS A 317 -4.85 4.14 15.74
C LYS A 317 -5.84 5.17 16.30
N LEU A 318 -6.75 4.76 17.17
CA LEU A 318 -7.70 5.67 17.82
C LEU A 318 -6.99 6.72 18.70
N ILE A 319 -6.03 6.29 19.53
CA ILE A 319 -5.25 7.20 20.38
C ILE A 319 -4.42 8.17 19.53
N LYS A 320 -3.82 7.70 18.44
CA LYS A 320 -3.03 8.57 17.52
C LYS A 320 -3.93 9.65 16.90
N ASN A 321 -5.12 9.29 16.42
CA ASN A 321 -6.07 10.23 15.82
C ASN A 321 -6.56 11.28 16.82
N ASP A 322 -6.85 10.89 18.08
CA ASP A 322 -7.24 11.82 19.14
C ASP A 322 -6.13 12.83 19.50
N LEU A 323 -4.86 12.41 19.41
CA LEU A 323 -3.71 13.27 19.67
C LEU A 323 -3.41 14.23 18.50
N SER A 324 -3.78 13.87 17.29
CA SER A 324 -3.62 14.74 16.11
C SER A 324 -4.72 15.80 15.97
N CYS A 325 -5.85 15.63 16.66
CA CYS A 325 -6.95 16.60 16.69
C CYS A 325 -6.85 17.65 17.84
N LYS A 326 -5.84 17.55 18.69
CA LYS A 326 -5.52 18.53 19.75
C LYS A 326 -4.30 19.34 19.38
#